data_e6eb199d5ba1c90ae67fb6a86d9607e7
#
_entry.id   e6eb199d5ba1c90ae67fb6a86d9607e7
#
_cell.length_a   1.000
_cell.length_b   1.000
_cell.length_c   1.000
_cell.angle_alpha   90.00
_cell.angle_beta   90.00
_cell.angle_gamma   90.00
#
_symmetry.space_group_name_H-M   'P 1'
#
loop_
_entity.id
_entity.type
_entity.pdbx_description
1 polymer ?
#
loop_
_entity_poly.entity_id
_entity_poly.type
_entity_poly.pdbx_seq_one_letter_code
_entity_poly.pdbx_strand_id
1 'polypeptide(L)'
;GSYYAALPYEEDISAKAKTHQKTAVDVNVGHFNYTDGKINVLPAKLQKLYKRIKHYQRMLARKREVNGKLATKSNNYFAVRTKLQRDYRKAANIQNDLLQKFTTKLVNNYDQIVIEDLAVKEMMMTHVASKGMQRSLFSKFRRILTYKCDWYGKELILADKTYPSTQRCAACGYVKKGEEKITLQGNKKHGTKHNEYVCYECGYKNDRDENAVLNLLALAK
;
A
#
# COMPACT_ATOMS: atom_id res chain seq x y z
N GLY A 1 10.96 30.15 1.48
CA GLY A 1 10.26 29.17 0.66
C GLY A 1 11.22 28.45 -0.27
N SER A 2 10.82 27.27 -0.79
CA SER A 2 11.57 26.60 -1.87
C SER A 2 10.87 26.93 -3.19
N TYR A 3 11.64 27.29 -4.21
CA TYR A 3 11.14 27.52 -5.56
C TYR A 3 11.42 26.28 -6.41
N TYR A 4 10.53 25.97 -7.33
CA TYR A 4 10.64 24.84 -8.24
C TYR A 4 10.39 25.35 -9.66
N ALA A 5 11.20 24.90 -10.61
CA ALA A 5 10.95 25.07 -12.02
C ALA A 5 10.45 23.73 -12.58
N ALA A 6 9.38 23.76 -13.36
CA ALA A 6 8.93 22.61 -14.15
C ALA A 6 9.35 22.85 -15.60
N LEU A 7 10.23 22.00 -16.10
CA LEU A 7 10.69 22.05 -17.48
C LEU A 7 10.04 20.87 -18.22
N PRO A 8 9.12 21.12 -19.18
CA PRO A 8 8.60 20.06 -20.04
C PRO A 8 9.71 19.58 -20.99
N TYR A 9 9.80 18.28 -21.20
CA TYR A 9 10.65 17.68 -22.20
C TYR A 9 9.91 16.48 -22.82
N GLU A 10 10.25 16.16 -24.03
CA GLU A 10 9.76 14.99 -24.74
C GLU A 10 10.84 13.93 -24.73
N GLU A 11 10.47 12.70 -24.47
CA GLU A 11 11.35 11.54 -24.47
C GLU A 11 10.62 10.36 -25.10
N ASP A 12 11.25 9.74 -26.08
CA ASP A 12 10.75 8.50 -26.68
C ASP A 12 11.01 7.34 -25.72
N ILE A 13 9.94 6.80 -25.15
CA ILE A 13 10.02 5.66 -24.24
C ILE A 13 9.84 4.39 -25.04
N SER A 14 10.88 3.57 -25.11
CA SER A 14 10.81 2.25 -25.74
C SER A 14 10.32 1.17 -24.77
N ALA A 15 9.54 0.24 -25.29
CA ALA A 15 9.15 -0.95 -24.53
C ALA A 15 10.38 -1.74 -24.09
N LYS A 16 10.33 -2.27 -22.87
CA LYS A 16 11.40 -3.12 -22.34
C LYS A 16 11.31 -4.53 -22.93
N ALA A 17 12.46 -5.18 -23.02
CA ALA A 17 12.53 -6.58 -23.43
C ALA A 17 11.60 -7.47 -22.59
N LYS A 18 11.02 -8.49 -23.24
CA LYS A 18 10.17 -9.46 -22.55
C LYS A 18 11.01 -10.36 -21.66
N THR A 19 10.53 -10.58 -20.45
CA THR A 19 11.15 -11.46 -19.45
C THR A 19 10.46 -12.82 -19.36
N HIS A 20 9.23 -12.91 -19.89
CA HIS A 20 8.31 -14.06 -19.75
C HIS A 20 8.00 -14.43 -18.30
N GLN A 21 8.27 -13.50 -17.36
CA GLN A 21 7.98 -13.69 -15.95
C GLN A 21 6.70 -12.98 -15.54
N LYS A 22 6.02 -13.55 -14.56
CA LYS A 22 4.76 -13.03 -14.01
C LYS A 22 4.90 -12.82 -12.52
N THR A 23 4.22 -11.82 -11.97
CA THR A 23 4.14 -11.60 -10.53
C THR A 23 2.77 -11.14 -10.12
N ALA A 24 2.45 -11.33 -8.85
CA ALA A 24 1.30 -10.71 -8.21
C ALA A 24 1.76 -9.94 -6.98
N VAL A 25 1.06 -8.87 -6.64
CA VAL A 25 1.36 -8.04 -5.47
C VAL A 25 0.14 -7.94 -4.58
N ASP A 26 0.25 -8.50 -3.38
CA ASP A 26 -0.69 -8.33 -2.28
C ASP A 26 -0.29 -7.10 -1.46
N VAL A 27 -1.19 -6.11 -1.39
CA VAL A 27 -0.91 -4.77 -0.87
C VAL A 27 -1.40 -4.65 0.57
N ASN A 28 -0.50 -4.82 1.52
CA ASN A 28 -0.78 -4.77 2.95
C ASN A 28 -0.37 -3.45 3.62
N VAL A 29 -0.89 -3.23 4.82
CA VAL A 29 -0.51 -2.07 5.65
C VAL A 29 0.92 -2.25 6.16
N GLY A 30 1.83 -1.42 5.66
CA GLY A 30 3.24 -1.42 6.08
C GLY A 30 4.18 -2.28 5.24
N HIS A 31 3.65 -3.19 4.44
CA HIS A 31 4.44 -4.00 3.52
C HIS A 31 3.62 -4.45 2.31
N PHE A 32 4.29 -4.78 1.23
CA PHE A 32 3.70 -5.44 0.08
C PHE A 32 4.38 -6.80 -0.09
N ASN A 33 3.59 -7.85 -0.25
CA ASN A 33 4.07 -9.18 -0.60
C ASN A 33 3.96 -9.35 -2.12
N TYR A 34 4.94 -10.00 -2.72
CA TYR A 34 4.95 -10.33 -4.15
C TYR A 34 5.68 -11.66 -4.34
N THR A 35 5.65 -12.22 -5.52
CA THR A 35 6.15 -13.58 -5.80
C THR A 35 7.56 -13.85 -5.27
N ASP A 36 8.48 -12.88 -5.37
CA ASP A 36 9.87 -13.06 -4.95
C ASP A 36 10.14 -12.52 -3.53
N GLY A 37 9.12 -12.27 -2.72
CA GLY A 37 9.28 -11.88 -1.34
C GLY A 37 8.43 -10.69 -0.88
N LYS A 38 9.02 -9.85 -0.04
CA LYS A 38 8.32 -8.79 0.68
C LYS A 38 9.09 -7.48 0.66
N ILE A 39 8.38 -6.36 0.49
CA ILE A 39 8.96 -5.03 0.64
C ILE A 39 8.31 -4.28 1.80
N ASN A 40 9.13 -3.67 2.64
CA ASN A 40 8.68 -2.81 3.71
C ASN A 40 8.42 -1.39 3.17
N VAL A 41 7.16 -0.98 3.14
CA VAL A 41 6.73 0.36 2.69
C VAL A 41 6.57 1.35 3.85
N LEU A 42 6.82 0.91 5.08
CA LEU A 42 6.77 1.72 6.30
C LEU A 42 8.06 1.58 7.14
N PRO A 43 9.23 1.96 6.61
CA PRO A 43 10.49 1.85 7.33
C PRO A 43 10.50 2.69 8.61
N ALA A 44 11.37 2.35 9.56
CA ALA A 44 11.45 3.00 10.86
C ALA A 44 11.62 4.53 10.79
N LYS A 45 12.37 5.03 9.79
CA LYS A 45 12.52 6.47 9.51
C LYS A 45 11.18 7.14 9.21
N LEU A 46 10.34 6.50 8.42
CA LEU A 46 9.00 7.01 8.06
C LEU A 46 8.06 6.94 9.27
N GLN A 47 8.11 5.87 10.06
CA GLN A 47 7.33 5.75 11.30
C GLN A 47 7.67 6.86 12.30
N LYS A 48 8.97 7.18 12.48
CA LYS A 48 9.42 8.30 13.34
C LYS A 48 8.87 9.64 12.85
N LEU A 49 8.87 9.87 11.52
CA LEU A 49 8.27 11.08 10.94
C LEU A 49 6.77 11.18 11.22
N TYR A 50 6.02 10.09 11.09
CA TYR A 50 4.58 10.10 11.39
C TYR A 50 4.26 10.36 12.87
N LYS A 51 5.08 9.84 13.79
CA LYS A 51 4.96 10.18 15.22
C LYS A 51 5.16 11.68 15.47
N ARG A 52 6.17 12.29 14.83
CA ARG A 52 6.42 13.75 14.91
C ARG A 52 5.31 14.58 14.27
N ILE A 53 4.84 14.19 13.08
CA ILE A 53 3.71 14.82 12.39
C ILE A 53 2.49 14.85 13.32
N LYS A 54 2.14 13.71 13.91
CA LYS A 54 1.03 13.63 14.88
C LYS A 54 1.24 14.54 16.09
N HIS A 55 2.47 14.62 16.59
CA HIS A 55 2.81 15.53 17.69
C HIS A 55 2.59 17.00 17.29
N TYR A 56 3.14 17.44 16.15
CA TYR A 56 2.96 18.81 15.67
C TYR A 56 1.50 19.15 15.34
N GLN A 57 0.73 18.23 14.79
CA GLN A 57 -0.71 18.41 14.59
C GLN A 57 -1.43 18.69 15.91
N ARG A 58 -1.14 17.93 16.98
CA ARG A 58 -1.71 18.16 18.32
C ARG A 58 -1.30 19.51 18.90
N MET A 59 -0.03 19.90 18.71
CA MET A 59 0.45 21.23 19.14
C MET A 59 -0.31 22.35 18.43
N LEU A 60 -0.51 22.25 17.13
CA LEU A 60 -1.23 23.25 16.34
C LEU A 60 -2.72 23.28 16.71
N ALA A 61 -3.35 22.14 16.95
CA ALA A 61 -4.74 22.07 17.38
C ALA A 61 -4.96 22.82 18.71
N ARG A 62 -4.08 22.62 19.70
CA ARG A 62 -4.15 23.33 21.00
C ARG A 62 -3.93 24.85 20.87
N LYS A 63 -3.15 25.28 19.84
CA LYS A 63 -2.86 26.70 19.58
C LYS A 63 -3.90 27.38 18.70
N ARG A 64 -4.81 26.60 18.13
CA ARG A 64 -5.84 27.13 17.25
C ARG A 64 -6.99 27.76 18.02
N GLU A 65 -7.25 27.22 19.19
CA GLU A 65 -8.38 27.62 20.01
C GLU A 65 -7.94 27.75 21.48
N VAL A 66 -8.29 28.87 22.09
CA VAL A 66 -8.06 29.12 23.53
C VAL A 66 -9.37 29.57 24.12
N ASN A 67 -9.86 28.89 25.17
CA ASN A 67 -11.11 29.17 25.85
C ASN A 67 -12.33 29.26 24.91
N GLY A 68 -12.42 28.33 23.93
CA GLY A 68 -13.53 28.28 22.98
C GLY A 68 -13.50 29.37 21.89
N LYS A 69 -12.46 30.21 21.83
CA LYS A 69 -12.29 31.25 20.80
C LYS A 69 -11.07 30.98 19.92
N LEU A 70 -11.15 31.34 18.65
CA LEU A 70 -10.02 31.28 17.73
C LEU A 70 -8.90 32.19 18.23
N ALA A 71 -7.76 31.59 18.58
CA ALA A 71 -6.60 32.34 19.05
C ALA A 71 -5.88 33.05 17.89
N THR A 72 -5.34 34.24 18.16
CA THR A 72 -4.42 34.92 17.26
C THR A 72 -3.18 34.03 17.03
N LYS A 73 -2.78 33.86 15.78
CA LYS A 73 -1.65 33.02 15.40
C LYS A 73 -0.33 33.65 15.84
N SER A 74 0.32 33.07 16.82
CA SER A 74 1.61 33.52 17.35
C SER A 74 2.79 33.08 16.44
N ASN A 75 3.96 33.73 16.60
CA ASN A 75 5.19 33.34 15.94
C ASN A 75 5.53 31.86 16.19
N ASN A 76 5.27 31.35 17.39
CA ASN A 76 5.45 29.94 17.75
C ASN A 76 4.47 29.02 16.99
N TYR A 77 3.24 29.46 16.69
CA TYR A 77 2.33 28.72 15.81
C TYR A 77 2.94 28.54 14.41
N PHE A 78 3.45 29.61 13.82
CA PHE A 78 4.06 29.56 12.49
C PHE A 78 5.34 28.71 12.46
N ALA A 79 6.16 28.77 13.51
CA ALA A 79 7.36 27.93 13.63
C ALA A 79 7.00 26.43 13.67
N VAL A 80 5.98 26.04 14.45
CA VAL A 80 5.50 24.65 14.51
C VAL A 80 4.87 24.22 13.17
N ARG A 81 4.10 25.09 12.53
CA ARG A 81 3.53 24.85 11.20
C ARG A 81 4.61 24.55 10.16
N THR A 82 5.69 25.34 10.15
CA THR A 82 6.83 25.13 9.24
C THR A 82 7.51 23.79 9.49
N LYS A 83 7.71 23.40 10.76
CA LYS A 83 8.24 22.06 11.11
C LYS A 83 7.32 20.95 10.61
N LEU A 84 6.01 21.07 10.78
CA LEU A 84 5.02 20.12 10.28
C LEU A 84 5.07 19.98 8.75
N GLN A 85 5.09 21.07 8.02
CA GLN A 85 5.16 21.07 6.55
C GLN A 85 6.44 20.39 6.05
N ARG A 86 7.58 20.66 6.71
CA ARG A 86 8.85 20.02 6.38
C ARG A 86 8.81 18.51 6.60
N ASP A 87 8.21 18.05 7.68
CA ASP A 87 8.11 16.62 7.97
C ASP A 87 7.13 15.89 7.02
N TYR A 88 6.03 16.53 6.64
CA TYR A 88 5.15 16.01 5.59
C TYR A 88 5.88 15.83 4.26
N ARG A 89 6.65 16.85 3.83
CA ARG A 89 7.44 16.77 2.60
C ARG A 89 8.47 15.64 2.66
N LYS A 90 9.19 15.51 3.79
CA LYS A 90 10.13 14.39 3.98
C LYS A 90 9.44 13.02 3.92
N ALA A 91 8.28 12.87 4.54
CA ALA A 91 7.52 11.64 4.51
C ALA A 91 7.05 11.30 3.07
N ALA A 92 6.51 12.29 2.36
CA ALA A 92 6.08 12.13 0.97
C ALA A 92 7.24 11.74 0.03
N ASN A 93 8.42 12.34 0.22
CA ASN A 93 9.61 12.02 -0.57
C ASN A 93 10.09 10.58 -0.33
N ILE A 94 10.14 10.14 0.94
CA ILE A 94 10.51 8.75 1.28
C ILE A 94 9.53 7.77 0.66
N GLN A 95 8.22 8.01 0.80
CA GLN A 95 7.20 7.15 0.19
C GLN A 95 7.34 7.11 -1.33
N ASN A 96 7.54 8.27 -1.96
CA ASN A 96 7.69 8.35 -3.39
C ASN A 96 8.91 7.55 -3.89
N ASP A 97 10.04 7.73 -3.25
CA ASP A 97 11.29 7.00 -3.59
C ASP A 97 11.10 5.49 -3.48
N LEU A 98 10.50 5.01 -2.38
CA LEU A 98 10.21 3.59 -2.18
C LEU A 98 9.29 3.02 -3.28
N LEU A 99 8.20 3.71 -3.59
CA LEU A 99 7.25 3.25 -4.62
C LEU A 99 7.87 3.31 -6.01
N GLN A 100 8.63 4.36 -6.33
CA GLN A 100 9.31 4.49 -7.62
C GLN A 100 10.32 3.36 -7.83
N LYS A 101 11.13 3.04 -6.82
CA LYS A 101 12.10 1.94 -6.87
C LYS A 101 11.42 0.59 -7.01
N PHE A 102 10.38 0.34 -6.23
CA PHE A 102 9.66 -0.93 -6.28
C PHE A 102 8.94 -1.15 -7.61
N THR A 103 8.20 -0.16 -8.08
CA THR A 103 7.51 -0.25 -9.38
C THR A 103 8.48 -0.40 -10.54
N THR A 104 9.65 0.28 -10.50
CA THR A 104 10.72 0.07 -11.50
C THR A 104 11.25 -1.36 -11.46
N LYS A 105 11.46 -1.93 -10.24
CA LYS A 105 11.85 -3.34 -10.10
C LYS A 105 10.82 -4.27 -10.74
N LEU A 106 9.53 -4.03 -10.50
CA LEU A 106 8.46 -4.86 -11.06
C LEU A 106 8.47 -4.84 -12.59
N VAL A 107 8.45 -3.65 -13.22
CA VAL A 107 8.42 -3.55 -14.69
C VAL A 107 9.73 -3.98 -15.37
N ASN A 108 10.84 -4.05 -14.63
CA ASN A 108 12.08 -4.60 -15.16
C ASN A 108 12.10 -6.14 -15.19
N ASN A 109 11.46 -6.76 -14.20
CA ASN A 109 11.58 -8.21 -13.98
C ASN A 109 10.38 -9.01 -14.48
N TYR A 110 9.22 -8.36 -14.69
CA TYR A 110 7.99 -9.08 -15.04
C TYR A 110 7.27 -8.44 -16.21
N ASP A 111 6.65 -9.27 -17.02
CA ASP A 111 5.82 -8.85 -18.16
C ASP A 111 4.35 -8.70 -17.76
N GLN A 112 3.87 -9.55 -16.84
CA GLN A 112 2.52 -9.49 -16.30
C GLN A 112 2.57 -9.26 -14.79
N ILE A 113 1.83 -8.25 -14.33
CA ILE A 113 1.79 -7.86 -12.91
C ILE A 113 0.33 -7.82 -12.48
N VAL A 114 -0.05 -8.67 -11.55
CA VAL A 114 -1.40 -8.72 -10.98
C VAL A 114 -1.43 -7.96 -9.66
N ILE A 115 -2.42 -7.07 -9.49
CA ILE A 115 -2.67 -6.39 -8.22
C ILE A 115 -4.15 -6.43 -7.87
N GLU A 116 -4.48 -6.29 -6.60
CA GLU A 116 -5.86 -6.14 -6.17
C GLU A 116 -6.44 -4.76 -6.55
N ASP A 117 -7.69 -4.73 -7.03
CA ASP A 117 -8.45 -3.49 -7.18
C ASP A 117 -9.09 -3.10 -5.84
N LEU A 118 -8.26 -2.58 -4.92
CA LEU A 118 -8.74 -2.18 -3.61
C LEU A 118 -9.71 -1.00 -3.69
N ALA A 119 -10.91 -1.17 -3.14
CA ALA A 119 -11.90 -0.12 -2.97
C ALA A 119 -11.45 0.88 -1.88
N VAL A 120 -10.41 1.65 -2.18
CA VAL A 120 -9.77 2.58 -1.23
C VAL A 120 -10.78 3.55 -0.62
N LYS A 121 -11.79 4.00 -1.39
CA LYS A 121 -12.85 4.90 -0.90
C LYS A 121 -13.70 4.24 0.19
N GLU A 122 -14.12 3.00 0.00
CA GLU A 122 -14.95 2.25 0.97
C GLU A 122 -14.15 1.92 2.24
N MET A 123 -12.89 1.54 2.08
CA MET A 123 -11.98 1.37 3.21
C MET A 123 -11.75 2.67 4.00
N MET A 124 -11.94 3.85 3.39
CA MET A 124 -11.84 5.14 4.06
C MET A 124 -13.01 5.41 5.03
N MET A 125 -14.14 4.77 4.87
CA MET A 125 -15.30 4.96 5.73
C MET A 125 -15.26 4.12 7.01
N THR A 126 -14.35 3.17 7.11
CA THR A 126 -14.17 2.36 8.32
C THR A 126 -13.24 3.01 9.34
N HIS A 127 -13.42 2.75 10.65
CA HIS A 127 -12.58 3.28 11.73
C HIS A 127 -11.08 2.89 11.65
N VAL A 128 -10.72 1.95 10.78
CA VAL A 128 -9.34 1.68 10.37
C VAL A 128 -8.72 2.89 9.64
N ALA A 129 -9.54 3.87 9.31
CA ALA A 129 -9.25 5.11 8.60
C ALA A 129 -8.28 6.09 9.27
N SER A 130 -7.98 5.95 10.55
CA SER A 130 -6.99 6.81 11.24
C SER A 130 -5.57 6.74 10.65
N LYS A 131 -5.36 5.84 9.71
CA LYS A 131 -4.13 5.65 8.96
C LYS A 131 -4.23 6.17 7.51
N GLY A 132 -4.93 7.29 7.29
CA GLY A 132 -5.16 7.89 5.96
C GLY A 132 -3.92 8.13 5.11
N MET A 133 -2.72 8.24 5.72
CA MET A 133 -1.46 8.31 4.99
C MET A 133 -1.06 6.99 4.30
N GLN A 134 -1.49 5.85 4.83
CA GLN A 134 -1.21 4.54 4.21
C GLN A 134 -2.10 4.27 3.00
N ARG A 135 -3.29 4.86 2.96
CA ARG A 135 -4.24 4.73 1.84
C ARG A 135 -3.83 5.54 0.62
N SER A 136 -3.24 6.71 0.83
CA SER A 136 -2.62 7.46 -0.26
C SER A 136 -1.49 6.66 -0.91
N LEU A 137 -0.87 5.71 -0.18
CA LEU A 137 0.18 4.84 -0.67
C LEU A 137 -0.35 3.83 -1.70
N PHE A 138 -1.50 3.19 -1.45
CA PHE A 138 -2.08 2.21 -2.36
C PHE A 138 -2.50 2.83 -3.69
N SER A 139 -3.25 3.93 -3.66
CA SER A 139 -3.64 4.66 -4.87
C SER A 139 -2.43 5.20 -5.63
N LYS A 140 -1.41 5.66 -4.89
CA LYS A 140 -0.17 6.14 -5.48
C LYS A 140 0.63 5.01 -6.12
N PHE A 141 0.74 3.85 -5.46
CA PHE A 141 1.37 2.65 -5.99
C PHE A 141 0.71 2.23 -7.31
N ARG A 142 -0.62 2.04 -7.30
CA ARG A 142 -1.38 1.70 -8.50
C ARG A 142 -1.12 2.69 -9.64
N ARG A 143 -1.24 3.99 -9.38
CA ARG A 143 -1.02 5.04 -10.39
C ARG A 143 0.39 4.98 -10.99
N ILE A 144 1.43 4.82 -10.15
CA ILE A 144 2.82 4.75 -10.61
C ILE A 144 3.03 3.47 -11.43
N LEU A 145 2.49 2.35 -10.98
CA LEU A 145 2.62 1.08 -11.68
C LEU A 145 1.90 1.11 -13.03
N THR A 146 0.68 1.66 -13.08
CA THR A 146 -0.09 1.78 -14.33
C THR A 146 0.71 2.51 -15.40
N TYR A 147 1.14 3.76 -15.16
CA TYR A 147 1.84 4.49 -16.21
C TYR A 147 3.20 3.85 -16.61
N LYS A 148 3.86 3.16 -15.66
CA LYS A 148 5.11 2.44 -16.01
C LYS A 148 4.84 1.19 -16.82
N CYS A 149 3.76 0.46 -16.56
CA CYS A 149 3.36 -0.66 -17.40
C CYS A 149 3.06 -0.18 -18.80
N ASP A 150 2.30 0.91 -18.94
CA ASP A 150 1.99 1.52 -20.24
C ASP A 150 3.27 1.95 -20.99
N TRP A 151 4.18 2.64 -20.30
CA TRP A 151 5.43 3.13 -20.90
C TRP A 151 6.36 2.00 -21.37
N TYR A 152 6.45 0.92 -20.58
CA TYR A 152 7.42 -0.16 -20.84
C TYR A 152 6.81 -1.39 -21.52
N GLY A 153 5.56 -1.29 -21.98
CA GLY A 153 4.87 -2.39 -22.68
C GLY A 153 4.66 -3.62 -21.79
N LYS A 154 4.35 -3.41 -20.50
CA LYS A 154 4.05 -4.46 -19.54
C LYS A 154 2.54 -4.52 -19.26
N GLU A 155 2.03 -5.70 -18.95
CA GLU A 155 0.61 -5.92 -18.68
C GLU A 155 0.31 -5.77 -17.20
N LEU A 156 -0.60 -4.86 -16.85
CA LEU A 156 -1.15 -4.71 -15.49
C LEU A 156 -2.53 -5.32 -15.44
N ILE A 157 -2.69 -6.37 -14.64
CA ILE A 157 -3.96 -7.07 -14.43
C ILE A 157 -4.53 -6.64 -13.07
N LEU A 158 -5.76 -6.14 -13.07
CA LEU A 158 -6.48 -5.81 -11.85
C LEU A 158 -7.40 -6.97 -11.49
N ALA A 159 -7.18 -7.58 -10.33
CA ALA A 159 -8.10 -8.59 -9.80
C ALA A 159 -9.44 -7.94 -9.47
N ASP A 160 -10.54 -8.67 -9.68
CA ASP A 160 -11.87 -8.20 -9.30
C ASP A 160 -11.92 -7.85 -7.81
N LYS A 161 -12.68 -6.79 -7.46
CA LYS A 161 -12.81 -6.32 -6.07
C LYS A 161 -13.36 -7.38 -5.12
N THR A 162 -14.14 -8.31 -5.65
CA THR A 162 -14.77 -9.40 -4.90
C THR A 162 -13.93 -10.67 -4.90
N TYR A 163 -12.78 -10.66 -5.59
CA TYR A 163 -11.91 -11.84 -5.65
C TYR A 163 -11.35 -12.17 -4.26
N PRO A 164 -11.63 -13.36 -3.72
CA PRO A 164 -11.33 -13.69 -2.33
C PRO A 164 -9.88 -14.19 -2.16
N SER A 165 -8.88 -13.39 -2.56
CA SER A 165 -7.45 -13.77 -2.57
C SER A 165 -6.98 -14.37 -1.26
N THR A 166 -7.38 -13.79 -0.13
CA THR A 166 -6.99 -14.24 1.23
C THR A 166 -7.82 -15.40 1.76
N GLN A 167 -9.01 -15.66 1.20
CA GLN A 167 -9.92 -16.72 1.65
C GLN A 167 -9.85 -17.99 0.79
N ARG A 168 -9.32 -17.86 -0.45
CA ARG A 168 -9.18 -18.94 -1.40
C ARG A 168 -7.94 -19.77 -1.09
N CYS A 169 -8.03 -21.10 -1.25
CA CYS A 169 -6.89 -22.00 -1.18
C CYS A 169 -6.11 -21.98 -2.49
N ALA A 170 -4.82 -21.70 -2.43
CA ALA A 170 -3.97 -21.71 -3.62
C ALA A 170 -3.75 -23.11 -4.20
N ALA A 171 -3.90 -24.16 -3.38
CA ALA A 171 -3.71 -25.54 -3.82
C ALA A 171 -4.97 -26.16 -4.46
N CYS A 172 -6.14 -26.08 -3.81
CA CYS A 172 -7.36 -26.75 -4.29
C CYS A 172 -8.46 -25.79 -4.76
N GLY A 173 -8.31 -24.49 -4.57
CA GLY A 173 -9.30 -23.49 -4.97
C GLY A 173 -10.49 -23.33 -4.03
N TYR A 174 -10.58 -24.10 -2.94
CA TYR A 174 -11.63 -23.96 -1.92
C TYR A 174 -11.67 -22.54 -1.35
N VAL A 175 -12.87 -21.97 -1.21
CA VAL A 175 -13.06 -20.61 -0.68
C VAL A 175 -13.78 -20.68 0.66
N LYS A 176 -13.13 -20.20 1.71
CA LYS A 176 -13.68 -20.11 3.06
C LYS A 176 -14.88 -19.17 3.11
N LYS A 177 -15.98 -19.65 3.74
CA LYS A 177 -17.24 -18.90 3.88
C LYS A 177 -17.70 -18.86 5.34
N GLY A 178 -18.55 -17.87 5.64
CA GLY A 178 -19.17 -17.77 6.98
C GLY A 178 -18.12 -17.77 8.11
N GLU A 179 -18.26 -18.71 9.04
CA GLU A 179 -17.42 -18.86 10.24
C GLU A 179 -15.98 -19.33 9.95
N GLU A 180 -15.72 -19.88 8.78
CA GLU A 180 -14.38 -20.32 8.37
C GLU A 180 -13.46 -19.20 7.95
N LYS A 181 -14.01 -18.01 7.67
CA LYS A 181 -13.24 -16.87 7.18
C LYS A 181 -12.11 -16.47 8.13
N ILE A 182 -10.95 -16.21 7.55
CA ILE A 182 -9.83 -15.63 8.28
C ILE A 182 -10.07 -14.13 8.43
N THR A 183 -10.06 -13.66 9.66
CA THR A 183 -10.19 -12.23 10.01
C THR A 183 -8.82 -11.61 10.28
N LEU A 184 -8.80 -10.31 10.59
CA LEU A 184 -7.58 -9.62 11.07
C LEU A 184 -7.04 -10.18 12.40
N GLN A 185 -7.85 -10.93 13.13
CA GLN A 185 -7.48 -11.60 14.38
C GLN A 185 -7.22 -13.11 14.20
N GLY A 186 -7.25 -13.59 12.97
CA GLY A 186 -7.23 -15.02 12.65
C GLY A 186 -8.63 -15.65 12.70
N ASN A 187 -8.69 -16.94 12.88
CA ASN A 187 -9.94 -17.69 13.09
C ASN A 187 -9.86 -18.46 14.42
N LYS A 188 -10.54 -17.92 15.44
CA LYS A 188 -10.52 -18.50 16.80
C LYS A 188 -11.17 -19.88 16.87
N LYS A 189 -12.21 -20.14 16.06
CA LYS A 189 -12.93 -21.42 16.05
C LYS A 189 -12.02 -22.57 15.58
N HIS A 190 -11.13 -22.27 14.63
CA HIS A 190 -10.19 -23.23 14.05
C HIS A 190 -8.76 -23.09 14.59
N GLY A 191 -8.53 -22.24 15.60
CA GLY A 191 -7.24 -22.06 16.24
C GLY A 191 -6.15 -21.47 15.34
N THR A 192 -6.49 -20.88 14.18
CA THR A 192 -5.53 -20.32 13.23
C THR A 192 -5.20 -18.87 13.55
N LYS A 193 -3.92 -18.51 13.49
CA LYS A 193 -3.45 -17.11 13.70
C LYS A 193 -3.79 -16.23 12.50
N HIS A 194 -3.67 -14.92 12.69
CA HIS A 194 -3.99 -13.93 11.65
C HIS A 194 -3.09 -14.00 10.40
N ASN A 195 -1.88 -14.54 10.53
CA ASN A 195 -0.92 -14.70 9.44
C ASN A 195 -0.84 -16.14 8.89
N GLU A 196 -1.64 -17.08 9.42
CA GLU A 196 -1.67 -18.45 8.98
C GLU A 196 -2.84 -18.71 8.04
N TYR A 197 -2.59 -19.45 6.98
CA TYR A 197 -3.59 -20.02 6.13
C TYR A 197 -3.59 -21.55 6.26
N VAL A 198 -4.74 -22.13 6.62
CA VAL A 198 -4.95 -23.58 6.65
C VAL A 198 -6.22 -23.88 5.86
N CYS A 199 -6.12 -24.68 4.81
CA CYS A 199 -7.28 -25.14 4.06
C CYS A 199 -8.00 -26.24 4.83
N TYR A 200 -9.31 -26.11 5.01
CA TYR A 200 -10.09 -27.12 5.74
C TYR A 200 -10.53 -28.29 4.85
N GLU A 201 -10.43 -28.13 3.51
CA GLU A 201 -10.71 -29.20 2.56
C GLU A 201 -9.49 -30.09 2.29
N CYS A 202 -8.36 -29.51 1.88
CA CYS A 202 -7.19 -30.28 1.44
C CYS A 202 -6.03 -30.30 2.44
N GLY A 203 -6.15 -29.61 3.58
CA GLY A 203 -5.10 -29.52 4.60
C GLY A 203 -3.89 -28.65 4.23
N TYR A 204 -3.89 -27.97 3.08
CA TYR A 204 -2.79 -27.09 2.67
C TYR A 204 -2.55 -25.99 3.71
N LYS A 205 -1.27 -25.77 4.05
CA LYS A 205 -0.84 -24.75 5.02
C LYS A 205 0.16 -23.81 4.37
N ASN A 206 0.00 -22.52 4.61
CA ASN A 206 0.94 -21.49 4.16
C ASN A 206 0.83 -20.22 5.03
N ASP A 207 1.70 -19.24 4.82
CA ASP A 207 1.45 -17.87 5.26
C ASP A 207 0.23 -17.31 4.50
N ARG A 208 -0.59 -16.50 5.18
CA ARG A 208 -1.83 -15.97 4.59
C ARG A 208 -1.55 -15.03 3.42
N ASP A 209 -0.54 -14.18 3.56
CA ASP A 209 -0.19 -13.19 2.55
C ASP A 209 0.47 -13.88 1.33
N GLU A 210 1.29 -14.92 1.56
CA GLU A 210 1.84 -15.75 0.47
C GLU A 210 0.75 -16.50 -0.28
N ASN A 211 -0.22 -17.09 0.44
CA ASN A 211 -1.39 -17.71 -0.19
C ASN A 211 -2.18 -16.70 -1.04
N ALA A 212 -2.33 -15.46 -0.59
CA ALA A 212 -2.99 -14.41 -1.36
C ALA A 212 -2.22 -14.07 -2.64
N VAL A 213 -0.88 -13.95 -2.57
CA VAL A 213 -0.04 -13.73 -3.75
C VAL A 213 -0.19 -14.85 -4.77
N LEU A 214 -0.19 -16.13 -4.34
CA LEU A 214 -0.38 -17.26 -5.24
C LEU A 214 -1.75 -17.25 -5.91
N ASN A 215 -2.80 -16.92 -5.17
CA ASN A 215 -4.15 -16.80 -5.72
C ASN A 215 -4.26 -15.64 -6.75
N LEU A 216 -3.63 -14.51 -6.48
CA LEU A 216 -3.58 -13.41 -7.43
C LEU A 216 -2.76 -13.79 -8.66
N LEU A 217 -1.63 -14.47 -8.49
CA LEU A 217 -0.78 -14.91 -9.59
C LEU A 217 -1.52 -15.86 -10.56
N ALA A 218 -2.44 -16.68 -10.06
CA ALA A 218 -3.27 -17.54 -10.89
C ALA A 218 -4.19 -16.79 -11.88
N LEU A 219 -4.37 -15.47 -11.73
CA LEU A 219 -5.10 -14.62 -12.67
C LEU A 219 -4.24 -14.17 -13.87
N ALA A 220 -2.92 -14.31 -13.79
CA ALA A 220 -2.02 -14.04 -14.91
C ALA A 220 -2.11 -15.19 -15.95
N LYS A 221 -2.42 -14.82 -17.21
CA LYS A 221 -2.59 -15.77 -18.33
C LYS A 221 -1.27 -16.20 -18.95
#